data_14f733f9b4df1531af3f9302f95ecd3a
#
_entry.id   14f733f9b4df1531af3f9302f95ecd3a
#
_cell.length_a   1.000
_cell.length_b   1.000
_cell.length_c   1.000
_cell.angle_alpha   90.00
_cell.angle_beta   90.00
_cell.angle_gamma   90.00
#
_symmetry.space_group_name_H-M   'P 1'
#
loop_
_entity.id
_entity.type
_entity.pdbx_description
1 polymer ?
#
loop_
_entity_poly.entity_id
_entity_poly.type
_entity_poly.pdbx_seq_one_letter_code
_entity_poly.pdbx_strand_id
1 'polypeptide(L)'
;MQKNILNRWTLIILSLTIAILLLINDYRFYTNKSENNNFFIDSNIINLGLDLRGGSEYLLSPKIDKWLLENNKGNNKARDDLASAITGVKKQKEIFKLANLNTYLKIYGKYNTSIDDLFPGETIQTLEESIKDALSSNKDIIRRRIDTRGVVEPSVRVNGDRISVEIPGDQSVQDIENLITTSAALDFNQVIYAPTDEIQIWQQQIQYVISNIPEINKNNLVEKINISNITGNDFIYIKKENVQEFKDFIDLRKHNVIFDTRKLGYFKPDNRYNDLIKIALNDTSFQFNEGDLWIGILDPKKPDVSGENVSNASVQSDGSIKNDYTISLEFDGIGSSKWGDYTGKNIGKQVAITLDSEVLTYPVIQSRIDGTSQITGFDDYQTASNVTIALNNGKFNLPLQIDSEHKTGPELGEKMISLGLIAFFIGIGCVIIFMIIYYRVSGLIASTALLINVLLMCSILSLLGATLTLPGIAGFILTVGIAVDANVIIFERIKEELRKGTPPLSSIEAGYDRAFITILDANVTTLLTAFILYSFGTGPIKGFAITLGAGILCSMFTAIYVTRTIFGTLYYSKFPKKLSI
;
A
#
# COMPACT_ATOMS: atom_id res chain seq x y z
N MET A 1 -54.07 -17.80 1.98
CA MET A 1 -52.87 -18.60 2.33
C MET A 1 -52.12 -19.14 1.12
N GLN A 2 -52.73 -19.86 0.18
CA GLN A 2 -52.03 -20.37 -1.03
C GLN A 2 -51.34 -19.27 -1.86
N LYS A 3 -51.94 -18.09 -2.03
CA LYS A 3 -51.36 -16.97 -2.76
C LYS A 3 -50.09 -16.43 -2.10
N ASN A 4 -50.01 -16.48 -0.76
CA ASN A 4 -48.82 -16.07 -0.02
C ASN A 4 -47.65 -17.10 -0.12
N ILE A 5 -47.94 -18.38 -0.26
CA ILE A 5 -46.94 -19.43 -0.47
C ILE A 5 -46.35 -19.31 -1.88
N LEU A 6 -47.20 -19.08 -2.90
CA LEU A 6 -46.71 -18.88 -4.27
C LEU A 6 -45.78 -17.68 -4.38
N ASN A 7 -46.13 -16.53 -3.77
CA ASN A 7 -45.28 -15.34 -3.75
C ASN A 7 -43.95 -15.57 -3.00
N ARG A 8 -43.97 -16.43 -1.99
CA ARG A 8 -42.73 -16.80 -1.25
C ARG A 8 -41.81 -17.66 -2.12
N TRP A 9 -42.38 -18.63 -2.86
CA TRP A 9 -41.61 -19.45 -3.78
C TRP A 9 -41.03 -18.62 -4.94
N THR A 10 -41.75 -17.65 -5.48
CA THR A 10 -41.24 -16.78 -6.54
C THR A 10 -40.02 -15.99 -6.07
N LEU A 11 -40.02 -15.50 -4.83
CA LEU A 11 -38.88 -14.77 -4.27
C LEU A 11 -37.68 -15.68 -4.04
N ILE A 12 -37.90 -16.92 -3.54
CA ILE A 12 -36.82 -17.91 -3.35
C ILE A 12 -36.20 -18.31 -4.69
N ILE A 13 -37.05 -18.61 -5.70
CA ILE A 13 -36.57 -19.00 -7.03
C ILE A 13 -35.78 -17.85 -7.67
N LEU A 14 -36.29 -16.60 -7.56
CA LEU A 14 -35.59 -15.43 -8.08
C LEU A 14 -34.23 -15.24 -7.43
N SER A 15 -34.15 -15.33 -6.09
CA SER A 15 -32.86 -15.20 -5.37
C SER A 15 -31.89 -16.30 -5.75
N LEU A 16 -32.34 -17.54 -5.91
CA LEU A 16 -31.51 -18.67 -6.34
C LEU A 16 -31.07 -18.52 -7.80
N THR A 17 -31.90 -18.01 -8.68
CA THR A 17 -31.54 -17.77 -10.08
C THR A 17 -30.45 -16.71 -10.19
N ILE A 18 -30.57 -15.60 -9.45
CA ILE A 18 -29.55 -14.56 -9.39
C ILE A 18 -28.25 -15.14 -8.82
N ALA A 19 -28.35 -15.92 -7.74
CA ALA A 19 -27.20 -16.54 -7.11
C ALA A 19 -26.42 -17.46 -8.06
N ILE A 20 -27.13 -18.31 -8.78
CA ILE A 20 -26.53 -19.23 -9.77
C ILE A 20 -25.88 -18.46 -10.92
N LEU A 21 -26.50 -17.38 -11.41
CA LEU A 21 -25.93 -16.55 -12.48
C LEU A 21 -24.62 -15.89 -12.06
N LEU A 22 -24.56 -15.37 -10.83
CA LEU A 22 -23.32 -14.77 -10.29
C LEU A 22 -22.21 -15.81 -10.16
N LEU A 23 -22.50 -17.00 -9.63
CA LEU A 23 -21.51 -18.07 -9.49
C LEU A 23 -21.05 -18.65 -10.84
N ILE A 24 -21.91 -18.67 -11.86
CA ILE A 24 -21.50 -19.03 -13.23
C ILE A 24 -20.53 -17.98 -13.79
N ASN A 25 -20.74 -16.69 -13.47
CA ASN A 25 -19.82 -15.62 -13.84
C ASN A 25 -18.45 -15.84 -13.20
N ASP A 26 -18.38 -16.10 -11.89
CA ASP A 26 -17.12 -16.40 -11.18
C ASP A 26 -16.42 -17.63 -11.80
N TYR A 27 -17.16 -18.72 -12.05
CA TYR A 27 -16.59 -19.93 -12.64
C TYR A 27 -16.00 -19.66 -14.02
N ARG A 28 -16.68 -18.90 -14.87
CA ARG A 28 -16.19 -18.55 -16.21
C ARG A 28 -14.95 -17.68 -16.15
N PHE A 29 -14.90 -16.72 -15.22
CA PHE A 29 -13.72 -15.88 -15.03
C PHE A 29 -12.48 -16.70 -14.67
N TYR A 30 -12.60 -17.66 -13.75
CA TYR A 30 -11.46 -18.48 -13.33
C TYR A 30 -11.06 -19.54 -14.37
N THR A 31 -11.97 -19.98 -15.26
CA THR A 31 -11.70 -21.02 -16.24
C THR A 31 -11.27 -20.48 -17.61
N ASN A 32 -11.78 -19.33 -18.06
CA ASN A 32 -11.54 -18.76 -19.39
C ASN A 32 -10.65 -17.52 -19.37
N LYS A 33 -9.39 -17.68 -18.99
CA LYS A 33 -8.38 -16.61 -18.99
C LYS A 33 -8.02 -16.05 -20.38
N SER A 34 -8.57 -16.57 -21.49
CA SER A 34 -8.10 -16.28 -22.85
C SER A 34 -9.11 -15.71 -23.85
N GLU A 35 -10.38 -15.51 -23.51
CA GLU A 35 -11.34 -14.97 -24.49
C GLU A 35 -12.09 -13.73 -23.96
N ASN A 36 -11.83 -12.59 -24.64
CA ASN A 36 -12.53 -11.32 -24.53
C ASN A 36 -14.01 -11.47 -24.95
N ASN A 37 -14.88 -11.92 -24.08
CA ASN A 37 -16.33 -11.84 -24.28
C ASN A 37 -16.97 -11.07 -23.12
N ASN A 38 -17.11 -9.76 -23.34
CA ASN A 38 -17.67 -8.74 -22.45
C ASN A 38 -19.20 -8.89 -22.24
N PHE A 39 -19.68 -10.03 -21.75
CA PHE A 39 -21.10 -10.17 -21.43
C PHE A 39 -21.42 -10.05 -19.94
N PHE A 40 -20.40 -10.07 -19.05
CA PHE A 40 -20.59 -9.94 -17.60
C PHE A 40 -19.63 -8.91 -17.02
N ILE A 41 -20.07 -8.26 -15.95
CA ILE A 41 -19.38 -7.15 -15.28
C ILE A 41 -18.15 -7.70 -14.56
N ASP A 42 -16.96 -7.32 -15.00
CA ASP A 42 -15.65 -7.72 -14.41
C ASP A 42 -15.47 -7.32 -12.94
N SER A 43 -16.35 -6.47 -12.41
CA SER A 43 -16.26 -5.95 -11.03
C SER A 43 -16.89 -6.86 -9.96
N ASN A 44 -17.65 -7.90 -10.36
CA ASN A 44 -18.44 -8.72 -9.44
C ASN A 44 -17.90 -10.16 -9.38
N ILE A 45 -16.70 -10.33 -8.83
CA ILE A 45 -16.01 -11.62 -8.71
C ILE A 45 -15.46 -11.75 -7.28
N ILE A 46 -15.44 -12.97 -6.74
CA ILE A 46 -14.77 -13.24 -5.46
C ILE A 46 -13.27 -13.21 -5.70
N ASN A 47 -12.60 -12.21 -5.16
CA ASN A 47 -11.15 -12.10 -5.22
C ASN A 47 -10.49 -12.94 -4.14
N LEU A 48 -9.38 -13.62 -4.46
CA LEU A 48 -8.57 -14.34 -3.47
C LEU A 48 -7.59 -13.36 -2.82
N GLY A 49 -7.58 -13.30 -1.50
CA GLY A 49 -6.62 -12.47 -0.75
C GLY A 49 -5.19 -12.94 -0.88
N LEU A 50 -4.27 -12.11 -0.41
CA LEU A 50 -2.84 -12.35 -0.43
C LEU A 50 -2.46 -13.69 0.22
N ASP A 51 -3.12 -14.03 1.33
CA ASP A 51 -2.91 -15.29 2.06
C ASP A 51 -3.20 -16.54 1.23
N LEU A 52 -4.03 -16.41 0.19
CA LEU A 52 -4.49 -17.50 -0.66
C LEU A 52 -3.82 -17.52 -2.04
N ARG A 53 -3.50 -16.34 -2.61
CA ARG A 53 -2.79 -16.22 -3.91
C ARG A 53 -1.28 -16.23 -3.77
N GLY A 54 -0.77 -15.94 -2.57
CA GLY A 54 0.61 -15.56 -2.39
C GLY A 54 0.85 -14.11 -2.86
N GLY A 55 1.98 -13.54 -2.48
CA GLY A 55 2.37 -12.19 -2.84
C GLY A 55 3.05 -11.45 -1.69
N SER A 56 3.13 -10.12 -1.79
CA SER A 56 3.77 -9.26 -0.80
C SER A 56 2.82 -8.21 -0.26
N GLU A 57 2.85 -8.01 1.06
CA GLU A 57 2.21 -6.89 1.75
C GLU A 57 3.28 -5.96 2.30
N TYR A 58 3.18 -4.69 1.97
CA TYR A 58 4.04 -3.62 2.49
C TYR A 58 3.21 -2.69 3.35
N LEU A 59 3.69 -2.43 4.55
CA LEU A 59 3.14 -1.39 5.41
C LEU A 59 4.08 -0.19 5.36
N LEU A 60 3.58 0.93 4.81
CA LEU A 60 4.33 2.15 4.65
C LEU A 60 3.93 3.16 5.72
N SER A 61 4.91 3.77 6.36
CA SER A 61 4.70 4.88 7.28
C SER A 61 5.28 6.19 6.73
N PRO A 62 4.70 7.35 7.09
CA PRO A 62 5.22 8.64 6.71
C PRO A 62 6.49 8.99 7.49
N LYS A 63 7.50 9.54 6.82
CA LYS A 63 8.65 10.19 7.44
C LYS A 63 8.26 11.61 7.86
N ILE A 64 7.48 11.73 8.93
CA ILE A 64 6.95 13.01 9.42
C ILE A 64 8.08 13.98 9.77
N ASP A 65 9.15 13.49 10.36
CA ASP A 65 10.35 14.25 10.69
C ASP A 65 10.98 14.90 9.44
N LYS A 66 11.13 14.16 8.36
CA LYS A 66 11.64 14.67 7.09
C LYS A 66 10.67 15.68 6.47
N TRP A 67 9.38 15.39 6.46
CA TRP A 67 8.36 16.28 5.93
C TRP A 67 8.32 17.63 6.68
N LEU A 68 8.44 17.62 8.02
CA LEU A 68 8.50 18.85 8.82
C LEU A 68 9.74 19.67 8.48
N LEU A 69 10.91 19.04 8.29
CA LEU A 69 12.14 19.72 7.87
C LEU A 69 12.03 20.36 6.49
N GLU A 70 11.34 19.71 5.56
CA GLU A 70 11.18 20.19 4.18
C GLU A 70 10.15 21.32 4.07
N ASN A 71 9.07 21.27 4.85
CA ASN A 71 7.93 22.17 4.74
C ASN A 71 7.95 23.35 5.74
N ASN A 72 8.90 23.39 6.69
CA ASN A 72 8.96 24.51 7.63
C ASN A 72 9.36 25.82 6.94
N LYS A 73 8.76 26.92 7.38
CA LYS A 73 9.01 28.30 6.92
C LYS A 73 9.75 29.13 7.97
N GLY A 74 10.17 28.51 9.06
CA GLY A 74 10.82 29.17 10.18
C GLY A 74 12.20 29.73 9.81
N ASN A 75 12.68 30.64 10.64
CA ASN A 75 14.05 31.16 10.55
C ASN A 75 15.08 30.08 10.95
N ASN A 76 16.36 30.37 10.74
CA ASN A 76 17.45 29.40 11.00
C ASN A 76 17.46 28.86 12.44
N LYS A 77 17.13 29.71 13.45
CA LYS A 77 17.07 29.30 14.85
C LYS A 77 15.94 28.32 15.12
N ALA A 78 14.76 28.58 14.54
CA ALA A 78 13.62 27.70 14.66
C ALA A 78 13.87 26.34 13.99
N ARG A 79 14.53 26.36 12.83
CA ARG A 79 14.95 25.14 12.10
C ARG A 79 15.97 24.32 12.89
N ASP A 80 16.93 24.97 13.53
CA ASP A 80 17.93 24.31 14.40
C ASP A 80 17.27 23.64 15.61
N ASP A 81 16.26 24.26 16.20
CA ASP A 81 15.51 23.67 17.31
C ASP A 81 14.70 22.45 16.84
N LEU A 82 14.05 22.53 15.66
CA LEU A 82 13.36 21.39 15.06
C LEU A 82 14.32 20.22 14.77
N ALA A 83 15.45 20.50 14.17
CA ALA A 83 16.48 19.49 13.90
C ALA A 83 17.02 18.86 15.20
N SER A 84 17.21 19.68 16.24
CA SER A 84 17.63 19.22 17.57
C SER A 84 16.57 18.34 18.23
N ALA A 85 15.28 18.70 18.10
CA ALA A 85 14.17 17.92 18.60
C ALA A 85 14.09 16.55 17.93
N ILE A 86 14.18 16.50 16.61
CA ILE A 86 14.18 15.24 15.84
C ILE A 86 15.38 14.36 16.22
N THR A 87 16.57 14.94 16.30
CA THR A 87 17.79 14.22 16.69
C THR A 87 17.67 13.68 18.11
N GLY A 88 17.12 14.46 19.04
CA GLY A 88 16.92 14.06 20.43
C GLY A 88 16.02 12.85 20.57
N VAL A 89 14.89 12.83 19.85
CA VAL A 89 13.95 11.70 19.83
C VAL A 89 14.61 10.45 19.21
N LYS A 90 15.30 10.59 18.08
CA LYS A 90 16.03 9.48 17.43
C LYS A 90 17.11 8.86 18.32
N LYS A 91 17.84 9.67 19.09
CA LYS A 91 18.84 9.18 20.05
C LYS A 91 18.23 8.30 21.15
N GLN A 92 16.98 8.56 21.53
CA GLN A 92 16.26 7.74 22.49
C GLN A 92 15.62 6.50 21.88
N LYS A 93 15.78 6.27 20.56
CA LYS A 93 15.13 5.21 19.79
C LYS A 93 13.59 5.27 19.86
N GLU A 94 13.04 6.46 20.06
CA GLU A 94 11.58 6.70 20.05
C GLU A 94 11.10 7.09 18.65
N ILE A 95 9.85 6.73 18.35
CA ILE A 95 9.19 7.15 17.12
C ILE A 95 8.74 8.61 17.28
N PHE A 96 9.10 9.46 16.34
CA PHE A 96 8.71 10.85 16.33
C PHE A 96 7.19 11.00 16.10
N LYS A 97 6.50 11.65 17.06
CA LYS A 97 5.05 11.88 16.98
C LYS A 97 4.77 13.37 16.87
N LEU A 98 4.00 13.77 15.86
CA LEU A 98 3.65 15.17 15.63
C LEU A 98 2.92 15.79 16.84
N ALA A 99 2.01 15.05 17.47
CA ALA A 99 1.28 15.50 18.66
C ALA A 99 2.21 15.96 19.81
N ASN A 100 3.42 15.43 19.86
CA ASN A 100 4.41 15.77 20.91
C ASN A 100 5.44 16.83 20.45
N LEU A 101 5.28 17.44 19.28
CA LEU A 101 6.25 18.39 18.71
C LEU A 101 6.59 19.52 19.68
N ASN A 102 5.60 20.15 20.31
CA ASN A 102 5.82 21.19 21.30
C ASN A 102 6.68 20.73 22.48
N THR A 103 6.48 19.50 22.93
CA THR A 103 7.26 18.91 24.03
C THR A 103 8.69 18.66 23.60
N TYR A 104 8.89 18.13 22.41
CA TYR A 104 10.22 17.89 21.85
C TYR A 104 11.00 19.20 21.65
N LEU A 105 10.35 20.25 21.12
CA LEU A 105 10.97 21.57 20.96
C LEU A 105 11.41 22.17 22.33
N LYS A 106 10.62 21.99 23.38
CA LYS A 106 10.96 22.46 24.73
C LYS A 106 12.11 21.67 25.36
N ILE A 107 12.18 20.35 25.13
CA ILE A 107 13.20 19.50 25.75
C ILE A 107 14.54 19.62 25.03
N TYR A 108 14.54 19.67 23.71
CA TYR A 108 15.75 19.57 22.90
C TYR A 108 16.15 20.88 22.21
N GLY A 109 15.21 21.84 22.09
CA GLY A 109 15.48 23.14 21.47
C GLY A 109 16.32 24.05 22.37
N LYS A 110 17.10 24.92 21.75
CA LYS A 110 17.98 25.90 22.42
C LYS A 110 17.36 27.30 22.50
N TYR A 111 16.46 27.62 21.56
CA TYR A 111 15.94 28.98 21.34
C TYR A 111 14.48 29.15 21.74
N ASN A 112 13.89 28.15 22.41
CA ASN A 112 12.50 28.13 22.86
C ASN A 112 11.49 28.42 21.73
N THR A 113 11.68 27.76 20.62
CA THR A 113 10.87 27.89 19.40
C THR A 113 9.46 27.34 19.61
N SER A 114 8.46 28.04 19.09
CA SER A 114 7.06 27.62 19.04
C SER A 114 6.72 26.99 17.68
N ILE A 115 5.55 26.35 17.57
CA ILE A 115 5.06 25.85 16.28
C ILE A 115 4.83 26.99 15.29
N ASP A 116 4.32 28.13 15.76
CA ASP A 116 4.08 29.29 14.90
C ASP A 116 5.37 29.89 14.32
N ASP A 117 6.51 29.75 15.02
CA ASP A 117 7.82 30.15 14.50
C ASP A 117 8.30 29.24 13.36
N LEU A 118 7.86 27.99 13.33
CA LEU A 118 8.19 26.98 12.30
C LEU A 118 7.18 26.99 11.15
N PHE A 119 5.91 27.09 11.49
CA PHE A 119 4.77 27.00 10.58
C PHE A 119 3.80 28.16 10.89
N PRO A 120 4.05 29.36 10.39
CA PRO A 120 3.25 30.55 10.69
C PRO A 120 1.77 30.35 10.36
N GLY A 121 0.89 30.54 11.36
CA GLY A 121 -0.54 30.37 11.20
C GLY A 121 -1.05 28.92 11.26
N GLU A 122 -0.17 27.94 11.50
CA GLU A 122 -0.55 26.55 11.58
C GLU A 122 -0.64 26.06 13.03
N THR A 123 -1.49 25.08 13.25
CA THR A 123 -1.63 24.35 14.53
C THR A 123 -1.22 22.89 14.34
N ILE A 124 -1.04 22.14 15.43
CA ILE A 124 -0.82 20.69 15.33
C ILE A 124 -1.94 20.01 14.55
N GLN A 125 -3.18 20.43 14.77
CA GLN A 125 -4.35 19.86 14.12
C GLN A 125 -4.35 20.11 12.61
N THR A 126 -4.03 21.34 12.15
CA THR A 126 -3.93 21.64 10.71
C THR A 126 -2.77 20.90 10.04
N LEU A 127 -1.66 20.71 10.76
CA LEU A 127 -0.55 19.89 10.27
C LEU A 127 -0.92 18.40 10.17
N GLU A 128 -1.69 17.87 11.13
CA GLU A 128 -2.21 16.50 11.06
C GLU A 128 -3.19 16.31 9.89
N GLU A 129 -4.05 17.28 9.62
CA GLU A 129 -4.94 17.27 8.45
C GLU A 129 -4.13 17.30 7.15
N SER A 130 -3.12 18.17 7.05
CA SER A 130 -2.22 18.23 5.88
C SER A 130 -1.47 16.91 5.63
N ILE A 131 -1.05 16.22 6.70
CA ILE A 131 -0.42 14.90 6.60
C ILE A 131 -1.42 13.84 6.13
N LYS A 132 -2.67 13.86 6.60
CA LYS A 132 -3.71 12.92 6.13
C LYS A 132 -4.03 13.11 4.65
N ASP A 133 -4.12 14.36 4.21
CA ASP A 133 -4.36 14.69 2.80
C ASP A 133 -3.17 14.25 1.93
N ALA A 134 -1.94 14.47 2.40
CA ALA A 134 -0.74 14.00 1.73
C ALA A 134 -0.67 12.47 1.66
N LEU A 135 -1.07 11.74 2.72
CA LEU A 135 -1.17 10.28 2.71
C LEU A 135 -2.22 9.79 1.70
N SER A 136 -3.38 10.45 1.62
CA SER A 136 -4.41 10.11 0.65
C SER A 136 -3.92 10.33 -0.78
N SER A 137 -3.23 11.44 -1.04
CA SER A 137 -2.60 11.73 -2.33
C SER A 137 -1.54 10.68 -2.68
N ASN A 138 -0.67 10.34 -1.74
CA ASN A 138 0.36 9.31 -1.93
C ASN A 138 -0.24 7.93 -2.23
N LYS A 139 -1.32 7.54 -1.56
CA LYS A 139 -2.08 6.31 -1.85
C LYS A 139 -2.49 6.26 -3.33
N ASP A 140 -3.03 7.36 -3.85
CA ASP A 140 -3.49 7.42 -5.24
C ASP A 140 -2.31 7.39 -6.23
N ILE A 141 -1.18 8.01 -5.88
CA ILE A 141 0.06 7.94 -6.66
C ILE A 141 0.61 6.51 -6.68
N ILE A 142 0.71 5.85 -5.51
CA ILE A 142 1.17 4.45 -5.41
C ILE A 142 0.28 3.56 -6.27
N ARG A 143 -1.03 3.69 -6.16
CA ARG A 143 -1.98 2.90 -6.96
C ARG A 143 -1.73 3.08 -8.45
N ARG A 144 -1.64 4.32 -8.95
CA ARG A 144 -1.34 4.57 -10.38
C ARG A 144 -0.02 3.98 -10.81
N ARG A 145 1.04 4.08 -9.98
CA ARG A 145 2.36 3.51 -10.30
C ARG A 145 2.30 1.98 -10.43
N ILE A 146 1.58 1.32 -9.52
CA ILE A 146 1.42 -0.14 -9.52
C ILE A 146 0.54 -0.57 -10.69
N ASP A 147 -0.55 0.14 -10.98
CA ASP A 147 -1.44 -0.11 -12.13
C ASP A 147 -0.67 0.04 -13.45
N THR A 148 0.15 1.10 -13.59
CA THR A 148 1.01 1.33 -14.77
C THR A 148 2.04 0.21 -14.96
N ARG A 149 2.48 -0.42 -13.87
CA ARG A 149 3.39 -1.59 -13.90
C ARG A 149 2.70 -2.86 -14.40
N GLY A 150 1.38 -2.88 -14.47
CA GLY A 150 0.60 -4.03 -14.89
C GLY A 150 0.40 -5.08 -13.81
N VAL A 151 0.51 -4.70 -12.54
CA VAL A 151 0.16 -5.58 -11.42
C VAL A 151 -1.34 -5.81 -11.42
N VAL A 152 -1.75 -7.06 -11.43
CA VAL A 152 -3.16 -7.44 -11.43
C VAL A 152 -3.75 -7.30 -10.02
N GLU A 153 -4.79 -6.48 -9.89
CA GLU A 153 -5.57 -6.31 -8.66
C GLU A 153 -4.77 -5.94 -7.39
N PRO A 154 -3.92 -4.89 -7.43
CA PRO A 154 -3.25 -4.42 -6.23
C PRO A 154 -4.25 -3.77 -5.27
N SER A 155 -4.03 -3.95 -3.97
CA SER A 155 -4.82 -3.27 -2.95
C SER A 155 -3.97 -2.21 -2.25
N VAL A 156 -4.35 -0.94 -2.38
CA VAL A 156 -3.67 0.19 -1.72
C VAL A 156 -4.67 0.91 -0.84
N ARG A 157 -4.42 0.93 0.48
CA ARG A 157 -5.36 1.47 1.48
C ARG A 157 -4.64 2.31 2.51
N VAL A 158 -5.29 3.39 2.94
CA VAL A 158 -4.85 4.15 4.13
C VAL A 158 -5.48 3.51 5.37
N ASN A 159 -4.65 3.10 6.32
CA ASN A 159 -5.03 2.53 7.61
C ASN A 159 -4.46 3.41 8.72
N GLY A 160 -5.29 4.35 9.22
CA GLY A 160 -4.84 5.33 10.21
C GLY A 160 -3.80 6.29 9.64
N ASP A 161 -2.58 6.22 10.15
CA ASP A 161 -1.42 7.03 9.74
C ASP A 161 -0.48 6.29 8.75
N ARG A 162 -0.89 5.16 8.19
CA ARG A 162 -0.07 4.29 7.34
C ARG A 162 -0.77 3.95 6.04
N ILE A 163 0.01 3.53 5.04
CA ILE A 163 -0.50 2.97 3.79
C ILE A 163 -0.15 1.49 3.73
N SER A 164 -1.16 0.62 3.60
CA SER A 164 -0.97 -0.80 3.31
C SER A 164 -1.06 -1.00 1.81
N VAL A 165 -0.07 -1.69 1.26
CA VAL A 165 0.03 -2.05 -0.16
C VAL A 165 0.13 -3.56 -0.26
N GLU A 166 -0.90 -4.18 -0.81
CA GLU A 166 -0.97 -5.62 -1.04
C GLU A 166 -0.79 -5.89 -2.54
N ILE A 167 0.18 -6.71 -2.88
CA ILE A 167 0.53 -7.04 -4.27
C ILE A 167 0.47 -8.55 -4.44
N PRO A 168 -0.57 -9.07 -5.12
CA PRO A 168 -0.70 -10.51 -5.35
C PRO A 168 0.29 -10.99 -6.40
N GLY A 169 0.74 -12.24 -6.24
CA GLY A 169 1.62 -12.93 -7.17
C GLY A 169 3.11 -12.78 -6.87
N ASP A 170 3.92 -13.52 -7.64
CA ASP A 170 5.38 -13.59 -7.48
C ASP A 170 6.04 -12.52 -8.37
N GLN A 171 6.03 -11.28 -7.89
CA GLN A 171 6.71 -10.18 -8.56
C GLN A 171 8.06 -9.87 -7.89
N SER A 172 9.01 -9.33 -8.68
CA SER A 172 10.31 -8.93 -8.16
C SER A 172 10.14 -7.87 -7.06
N VAL A 173 10.47 -8.28 -5.85
CA VAL A 173 10.31 -7.51 -4.62
C VAL A 173 11.02 -6.16 -4.68
N GLN A 174 12.28 -6.17 -5.14
CA GLN A 174 13.12 -4.98 -5.21
C GLN A 174 12.54 -3.91 -6.14
N ASP A 175 11.91 -4.31 -7.24
CA ASP A 175 11.29 -3.40 -8.20
C ASP A 175 10.07 -2.70 -7.59
N ILE A 176 9.28 -3.45 -6.84
CA ILE A 176 8.09 -2.94 -6.16
C ILE A 176 8.48 -2.01 -5.02
N GLU A 177 9.45 -2.39 -4.20
CA GLU A 177 9.96 -1.55 -3.11
C GLU A 177 10.41 -0.18 -3.62
N ASN A 178 11.21 -0.17 -4.68
CA ASN A 178 11.65 1.06 -5.32
C ASN A 178 10.46 1.89 -5.83
N LEU A 179 9.47 1.26 -6.45
CA LEU A 179 8.32 1.94 -7.02
C LEU A 179 7.42 2.61 -5.96
N ILE A 180 7.26 1.97 -4.80
CA ILE A 180 6.39 2.45 -3.71
C ILE A 180 7.08 3.36 -2.71
N THR A 181 8.42 3.42 -2.69
CA THR A 181 9.20 4.26 -1.76
C THR A 181 9.83 5.48 -2.41
N THR A 182 10.15 5.43 -3.72
CA THR A 182 10.73 6.56 -4.45
C THR A 182 9.77 7.74 -4.48
N SER A 183 10.21 8.88 -3.94
CA SER A 183 9.39 10.10 -3.93
C SER A 183 9.17 10.67 -5.34
N ALA A 184 10.11 10.42 -6.26
CA ALA A 184 10.15 10.96 -7.63
C ALA A 184 10.25 12.49 -7.69
N ALA A 185 10.93 13.07 -6.72
CA ALA A 185 11.27 14.49 -6.77
C ALA A 185 12.42 14.72 -7.76
N LEU A 186 12.08 15.05 -9.02
CA LEU A 186 13.03 15.38 -10.06
C LEU A 186 13.39 16.86 -9.97
N ASP A 187 14.66 17.12 -9.78
CA ASP A 187 15.22 18.48 -9.76
C ASP A 187 16.35 18.61 -10.79
N PHE A 188 16.52 19.81 -11.33
CA PHE A 188 17.63 20.18 -12.18
C PHE A 188 18.51 21.17 -11.42
N ASN A 189 19.81 20.93 -11.33
CA ASN A 189 20.71 21.81 -10.59
C ASN A 189 22.00 22.00 -11.37
N GLN A 190 22.56 23.20 -11.38
CA GLN A 190 23.87 23.41 -11.97
C GLN A 190 24.92 22.72 -11.10
N VAL A 191 25.83 21.97 -11.71
CA VAL A 191 27.00 21.43 -11.03
C VAL A 191 28.05 22.52 -10.96
N ILE A 192 28.57 22.78 -9.76
CA ILE A 192 29.63 23.75 -9.56
C ILE A 192 30.96 22.98 -9.59
N TYR A 193 31.76 23.21 -10.63
CA TYR A 193 33.13 22.71 -10.75
C TYR A 193 34.14 23.66 -10.16
N ALA A 194 35.20 23.12 -9.57
CA ALA A 194 36.39 23.88 -9.25
C ALA A 194 37.15 24.26 -10.54
N PRO A 195 37.86 25.41 -10.64
CA PRO A 195 38.38 26.16 -9.51
C PRO A 195 37.89 27.62 -9.49
N THR A 196 36.96 27.93 -8.65
CA THR A 196 36.68 29.33 -8.28
C THR A 196 36.95 29.47 -6.78
N ASP A 197 37.36 30.68 -6.34
CA ASP A 197 37.68 30.97 -4.94
C ASP A 197 36.51 30.59 -3.99
N GLU A 198 35.29 30.71 -4.48
CA GLU A 198 34.08 30.30 -3.74
C GLU A 198 34.02 28.80 -3.45
N ILE A 199 34.54 27.94 -4.33
CA ILE A 199 34.54 26.49 -4.15
C ILE A 199 35.56 26.07 -3.11
N GLN A 200 36.72 26.71 -3.07
CA GLN A 200 37.73 26.43 -2.04
C GLN A 200 37.20 26.73 -0.63
N ILE A 201 36.53 27.86 -0.47
CA ILE A 201 35.89 28.24 0.80
C ILE A 201 34.85 27.20 1.19
N TRP A 202 34.05 26.74 0.25
CA TRP A 202 32.99 25.80 0.52
C TRP A 202 33.49 24.36 0.80
N GLN A 203 34.54 23.92 0.09
CA GLN A 203 35.21 22.65 0.40
C GLN A 203 35.87 22.68 1.78
N GLN A 204 36.49 23.79 2.17
CA GLN A 204 36.98 23.99 3.53
C GLN A 204 35.83 23.91 4.54
N GLN A 205 34.67 24.45 4.23
CA GLN A 205 33.49 24.35 5.08
C GLN A 205 32.94 22.92 5.15
N ILE A 206 32.87 22.15 4.05
CA ILE A 206 32.51 20.73 4.09
C ILE A 206 33.52 19.95 4.94
N GLN A 207 34.80 20.14 4.69
CA GLN A 207 35.83 19.49 5.48
C GLN A 207 35.74 19.86 6.95
N TYR A 208 35.48 21.13 7.27
CA TYR A 208 35.26 21.59 8.63
C TYR A 208 34.03 20.91 9.26
N VAL A 209 32.92 20.82 8.54
CA VAL A 209 31.70 20.15 9.03
C VAL A 209 31.93 18.65 9.22
N ILE A 210 32.53 17.97 8.23
CA ILE A 210 32.84 16.54 8.32
C ILE A 210 33.81 16.29 9.48
N SER A 211 34.82 17.15 9.66
CA SER A 211 35.82 17.01 10.73
C SER A 211 35.27 17.32 12.12
N ASN A 212 34.31 18.22 12.23
CA ASN A 212 33.75 18.68 13.50
C ASN A 212 32.39 18.07 13.86
N ILE A 213 31.86 17.18 13.04
CA ILE A 213 30.71 16.34 13.43
C ILE A 213 31.28 15.09 14.11
N PRO A 214 31.21 14.97 15.46
CA PRO A 214 31.85 13.87 16.19
C PRO A 214 31.38 12.50 15.73
N GLU A 215 30.13 12.41 15.28
CA GLU A 215 29.51 11.17 14.84
C GLU A 215 30.00 10.70 13.46
N ILE A 216 30.27 11.62 12.53
CA ILE A 216 30.86 11.28 11.20
C ILE A 216 32.28 10.76 11.38
N ASN A 217 33.10 11.41 12.22
CA ASN A 217 34.45 11.00 12.50
C ASN A 217 34.52 9.73 13.37
N LYS A 218 33.60 9.58 14.34
CA LYS A 218 33.59 8.42 15.25
C LYS A 218 33.20 7.13 14.53
N ASN A 219 32.35 7.22 13.50
CA ASN A 219 31.84 6.07 12.78
C ASN A 219 32.50 5.85 11.41
N ASN A 220 33.50 6.67 11.05
CA ASN A 220 34.18 6.63 9.75
C ASN A 220 33.19 6.60 8.55
N LEU A 221 32.13 7.43 8.62
CA LEU A 221 31.07 7.42 7.62
C LEU A 221 31.53 7.90 6.24
N VAL A 222 32.65 8.61 6.18
CA VAL A 222 33.18 9.24 4.97
C VAL A 222 34.62 8.87 4.77
N GLU A 223 35.00 8.50 3.56
CA GLU A 223 36.39 8.27 3.18
C GLU A 223 36.91 9.41 2.30
N LYS A 224 38.16 9.74 2.49
CA LYS A 224 38.83 10.83 1.81
C LYS A 224 40.02 10.29 1.01
N ILE A 225 40.01 10.55 -0.30
CA ILE A 225 41.11 10.22 -1.17
C ILE A 225 41.80 11.51 -1.58
N ASN A 226 43.09 11.63 -1.25
CA ASN A 226 43.86 12.80 -1.62
C ASN A 226 44.28 12.72 -3.09
N ILE A 227 43.55 13.47 -3.95
CA ILE A 227 43.87 13.65 -5.36
C ILE A 227 44.16 15.10 -5.69
N SER A 228 44.44 15.92 -4.68
CA SER A 228 44.65 17.36 -4.83
C SER A 228 45.76 17.71 -5.81
N ASN A 229 46.75 16.86 -5.98
CA ASN A 229 47.87 17.02 -6.92
C ASN A 229 47.44 16.93 -8.40
N ILE A 230 46.28 16.31 -8.68
CA ILE A 230 45.76 16.11 -10.06
C ILE A 230 44.59 17.01 -10.34
N THR A 231 43.65 17.15 -9.39
CA THR A 231 42.40 17.89 -9.57
C THR A 231 42.31 19.18 -8.78
N GLY A 232 43.30 19.50 -7.97
CA GLY A 232 43.28 20.64 -7.03
C GLY A 232 42.44 20.40 -5.78
N ASN A 233 41.74 19.28 -5.65
CA ASN A 233 40.80 19.00 -4.56
C ASN A 233 40.87 17.56 -4.12
N ASP A 234 40.56 17.33 -2.84
CA ASP A 234 40.40 15.98 -2.32
C ASP A 234 39.07 15.39 -2.76
N PHE A 235 39.07 14.09 -3.01
CA PHE A 235 37.87 13.35 -3.38
C PHE A 235 37.24 12.72 -2.13
N ILE A 236 35.99 13.05 -1.87
CA ILE A 236 35.24 12.57 -0.71
C ILE A 236 34.17 11.59 -1.18
N TYR A 237 34.22 10.35 -0.69
CA TYR A 237 33.22 9.36 -1.03
C TYR A 237 32.65 8.66 0.20
N ILE A 238 31.49 8.04 0.04
CA ILE A 238 30.75 7.34 1.08
C ILE A 238 30.55 5.91 0.60
N LYS A 239 30.93 4.94 1.42
CA LYS A 239 30.65 3.54 1.15
C LYS A 239 29.14 3.27 1.22
N LYS A 240 28.64 2.34 0.40
CA LYS A 240 27.23 1.94 0.34
C LYS A 240 26.61 1.74 1.73
N GLU A 241 27.31 1.06 2.61
CA GLU A 241 26.86 0.76 3.98
C GLU A 241 26.60 2.00 4.84
N ASN A 242 27.29 3.11 4.56
CA ASN A 242 27.23 4.36 5.32
C ASN A 242 26.34 5.43 4.68
N VAL A 243 25.84 5.21 3.47
CA VAL A 243 25.11 6.22 2.69
C VAL A 243 23.86 6.70 3.43
N GLN A 244 23.07 5.78 3.96
CA GLN A 244 21.82 6.15 4.63
C GLN A 244 22.09 6.93 5.91
N GLU A 245 23.00 6.46 6.74
CA GLU A 245 23.37 7.15 7.98
C GLU A 245 23.95 8.54 7.73
N PHE A 246 24.78 8.67 6.69
CA PHE A 246 25.33 9.97 6.28
C PHE A 246 24.23 10.92 5.77
N LYS A 247 23.32 10.44 4.92
CA LYS A 247 22.20 11.24 4.41
C LYS A 247 21.30 11.73 5.55
N ASP A 248 20.91 10.84 6.46
CA ASP A 248 20.10 11.20 7.62
C ASP A 248 20.79 12.27 8.49
N PHE A 249 22.09 12.18 8.62
CA PHE A 249 22.91 13.14 9.35
C PHE A 249 22.91 14.53 8.69
N ILE A 250 23.10 14.57 7.37
CA ILE A 250 23.14 15.80 6.60
C ILE A 250 21.75 16.42 6.49
N ASP A 251 20.69 15.63 6.28
CA ASP A 251 19.32 16.13 6.21
C ASP A 251 18.89 16.82 7.52
N LEU A 252 19.30 16.31 8.67
CA LEU A 252 19.10 16.96 9.97
C LEU A 252 19.82 18.31 10.10
N ARG A 253 20.94 18.51 9.40
CA ARG A 253 21.80 19.72 9.50
C ARG A 253 21.77 20.61 8.27
N LYS A 254 21.03 20.24 7.23
CA LYS A 254 20.92 20.93 5.94
C LYS A 254 20.52 22.41 6.04
N HIS A 255 19.87 22.77 7.12
CA HIS A 255 19.42 24.13 7.41
C HIS A 255 20.34 24.90 8.37
N ASN A 256 21.50 24.34 8.71
CA ASN A 256 22.47 25.06 9.49
C ASN A 256 23.07 26.21 8.65
N VAL A 257 23.41 27.33 9.29
CA VAL A 257 23.90 28.58 8.64
C VAL A 257 25.02 28.34 7.62
N ILE A 258 25.80 27.26 7.79
CA ILE A 258 26.91 26.88 6.89
C ILE A 258 26.43 26.31 5.55
N PHE A 259 25.19 25.75 5.47
CA PHE A 259 24.66 25.10 4.28
C PHE A 259 23.55 25.89 3.55
N ASP A 260 23.17 27.06 4.05
CA ASP A 260 22.05 27.86 3.53
C ASP A 260 22.21 28.28 2.05
N THR A 261 23.43 28.25 1.53
CA THR A 261 23.72 28.76 0.19
C THR A 261 24.01 27.69 -0.85
N ARG A 262 24.17 26.40 -0.46
CA ARG A 262 24.57 25.35 -1.42
C ARG A 262 24.06 23.96 -1.04
N LYS A 263 23.77 23.13 -2.05
CA LYS A 263 23.19 21.78 -1.93
C LYS A 263 24.26 20.71 -2.18
N LEU A 264 24.34 19.70 -1.33
CA LEU A 264 25.15 18.52 -1.60
C LEU A 264 24.47 17.66 -2.67
N GLY A 265 25.26 17.21 -3.65
CA GLY A 265 24.86 16.19 -4.62
C GLY A 265 25.58 14.88 -4.32
N TYR A 266 24.85 13.79 -4.43
CA TYR A 266 25.36 12.44 -4.27
C TYR A 266 25.50 11.81 -5.66
N PHE A 267 26.73 11.66 -6.12
CA PHE A 267 27.04 11.23 -7.47
C PHE A 267 27.49 9.78 -7.49
N LYS A 268 26.99 9.01 -8.46
CA LYS A 268 27.55 7.68 -8.73
C LYS A 268 28.96 7.81 -9.31
N PRO A 269 29.93 7.02 -8.83
CA PRO A 269 31.25 6.99 -9.44
C PRO A 269 31.17 6.51 -10.89
N ASP A 270 31.77 7.24 -11.81
CA ASP A 270 31.92 6.79 -13.18
C ASP A 270 33.37 6.29 -13.45
N ASN A 271 33.57 5.57 -14.55
CA ASN A 271 34.85 4.98 -14.90
C ASN A 271 35.99 6.00 -15.00
N ARG A 272 35.69 7.24 -15.38
CA ARG A 272 36.68 8.34 -15.46
C ARG A 272 37.29 8.65 -14.10
N TYR A 273 36.49 8.62 -13.03
CA TYR A 273 36.99 8.82 -11.66
C TYR A 273 37.77 7.62 -11.16
N ASN A 274 37.38 6.38 -11.51
CA ASN A 274 38.15 5.19 -11.19
C ASN A 274 39.59 5.30 -11.75
N ASP A 275 39.73 5.71 -12.99
CA ASP A 275 41.04 5.83 -13.64
C ASP A 275 41.89 6.97 -13.02
N LEU A 276 41.29 8.10 -12.71
CA LEU A 276 41.98 9.21 -12.01
C LEU A 276 42.46 8.80 -10.62
N ILE A 277 41.62 8.07 -9.88
CA ILE A 277 41.98 7.61 -8.52
C ILE A 277 43.05 6.52 -8.56
N LYS A 278 42.98 5.59 -9.52
CA LYS A 278 44.06 4.59 -9.75
C LYS A 278 45.40 5.26 -9.96
N ILE A 279 45.43 6.32 -10.78
CA ILE A 279 46.65 7.09 -11.02
C ILE A 279 47.11 7.78 -9.72
N ALA A 280 46.19 8.42 -9.00
CA ALA A 280 46.50 9.18 -7.79
C ALA A 280 47.01 8.31 -6.63
N LEU A 281 46.42 7.15 -6.46
CA LEU A 281 46.80 6.19 -5.40
C LEU A 281 47.96 5.28 -5.83
N ASN A 282 48.36 5.32 -7.10
CA ASN A 282 49.30 4.35 -7.69
C ASN A 282 48.84 2.90 -7.46
N ASP A 283 47.52 2.68 -7.46
CA ASP A 283 46.86 1.39 -7.22
C ASP A 283 45.94 1.06 -8.39
N THR A 284 46.38 0.15 -9.25
CA THR A 284 45.63 -0.28 -10.41
C THR A 284 44.45 -1.18 -10.07
N SER A 285 44.35 -1.67 -8.85
CA SER A 285 43.27 -2.54 -8.37
C SER A 285 42.10 -1.77 -7.77
N PHE A 286 42.21 -0.47 -7.53
CA PHE A 286 41.17 0.32 -6.93
C PHE A 286 39.91 0.32 -7.82
N GLN A 287 38.76 0.00 -7.24
CA GLN A 287 37.43 0.16 -7.83
C GLN A 287 36.44 0.58 -6.75
N PHE A 288 35.50 1.47 -7.13
CA PHE A 288 34.34 1.71 -6.29
C PHE A 288 33.44 0.49 -6.29
N ASN A 289 32.84 0.20 -5.14
CA ASN A 289 31.82 -0.82 -5.03
C ASN A 289 30.50 -0.30 -5.60
N GLU A 290 29.66 -1.21 -6.07
CA GLU A 290 28.30 -0.86 -6.49
C GLU A 290 27.51 -0.28 -5.30
N GLY A 291 27.04 0.96 -5.45
CA GLY A 291 26.31 1.70 -4.42
C GLY A 291 27.17 2.67 -3.59
N ASP A 292 28.50 2.74 -3.81
CA ASP A 292 29.31 3.84 -3.28
C ASP A 292 28.94 5.16 -3.97
N LEU A 293 28.98 6.27 -3.23
CA LEU A 293 28.66 7.60 -3.75
C LEU A 293 29.77 8.58 -3.43
N TRP A 294 30.08 9.49 -4.36
CA TRP A 294 30.94 10.62 -4.05
C TRP A 294 30.12 11.91 -3.84
N ILE A 295 30.66 12.84 -3.06
CA ILE A 295 29.98 14.07 -2.69
C ILE A 295 30.46 15.20 -3.60
N GLY A 296 29.51 15.81 -4.32
CA GLY A 296 29.74 17.01 -5.11
C GLY A 296 28.87 18.17 -4.65
N ILE A 297 29.03 19.31 -5.33
CA ILE A 297 28.35 20.56 -5.01
C ILE A 297 27.37 20.93 -6.12
N LEU A 298 26.13 21.19 -5.73
CA LEU A 298 25.07 21.67 -6.61
C LEU A 298 24.74 23.13 -6.27
N ASP A 299 24.56 23.98 -7.29
CA ASP A 299 24.10 25.36 -7.10
C ASP A 299 22.69 25.34 -6.49
N PRO A 300 22.46 26.07 -5.40
CA PRO A 300 21.13 26.20 -4.82
C PRO A 300 20.15 26.99 -5.71
N LYS A 301 20.65 27.78 -6.68
CA LYS A 301 19.82 28.45 -7.66
C LYS A 301 19.27 27.42 -8.64
N LYS A 302 18.18 26.80 -8.26
CA LYS A 302 17.46 25.88 -9.15
C LYS A 302 16.94 26.64 -10.38
N PRO A 303 16.97 26.03 -11.57
CA PRO A 303 16.11 26.49 -12.64
C PRO A 303 14.66 26.40 -12.15
N ASP A 304 13.80 27.34 -12.60
CA ASP A 304 12.37 27.32 -12.27
C ASP A 304 11.63 26.13 -12.94
N VAL A 305 12.32 25.01 -13.17
CA VAL A 305 11.84 23.77 -13.78
C VAL A 305 12.06 22.64 -12.81
N SER A 306 11.05 21.82 -12.64
CA SER A 306 11.08 20.62 -11.79
C SER A 306 10.32 19.46 -12.46
N GLY A 307 10.29 18.30 -11.82
CA GLY A 307 9.49 17.17 -12.29
C GLY A 307 8.00 17.47 -12.48
N GLU A 308 7.47 18.50 -11.83
CA GLU A 308 6.08 18.95 -12.01
C GLU A 308 5.82 19.51 -13.41
N ASN A 309 6.85 19.96 -14.11
CA ASN A 309 6.79 20.45 -15.49
C ASN A 309 6.98 19.34 -16.53
N VAL A 310 7.24 18.11 -16.12
CA VAL A 310 7.33 16.96 -17.03
C VAL A 310 5.92 16.51 -17.37
N SER A 311 5.56 16.60 -18.65
CA SER A 311 4.26 16.16 -19.17
C SER A 311 4.26 14.69 -19.53
N ASN A 312 5.41 14.16 -19.98
CA ASN A 312 5.56 12.75 -20.33
C ASN A 312 7.03 12.33 -20.18
N ALA A 313 7.22 11.10 -19.73
CA ALA A 313 8.52 10.44 -19.70
C ALA A 313 8.41 9.08 -20.39
N SER A 314 9.41 8.69 -21.18
CA SER A 314 9.43 7.41 -21.88
C SER A 314 10.84 6.83 -21.94
N VAL A 315 10.95 5.50 -21.78
CA VAL A 315 12.23 4.79 -21.92
C VAL A 315 12.53 4.61 -23.38
N GLN A 316 13.75 4.98 -23.79
CA GLN A 316 14.30 4.75 -25.12
C GLN A 316 15.53 3.83 -25.01
N SER A 317 15.67 2.91 -25.96
CA SER A 317 16.87 2.08 -26.11
C SER A 317 17.65 2.57 -27.31
N ASP A 318 18.93 2.82 -27.14
CA ASP A 318 19.80 3.35 -28.22
C ASP A 318 20.22 2.27 -29.25
N GLY A 319 19.65 1.06 -29.17
CA GLY A 319 19.85 0.01 -30.20
C GLY A 319 21.28 -0.47 -30.42
N SER A 320 22.27 0.07 -29.74
CA SER A 320 23.65 -0.38 -29.76
C SER A 320 23.87 -1.50 -28.72
N ILE A 321 24.85 -2.34 -28.98
CA ILE A 321 25.16 -3.64 -28.35
C ILE A 321 25.37 -3.60 -26.82
N LYS A 322 25.30 -2.44 -26.18
CA LYS A 322 25.33 -2.26 -24.74
C LYS A 322 23.92 -1.92 -24.24
N ASN A 323 23.51 -2.53 -23.13
CA ASN A 323 22.30 -2.22 -22.38
C ASN A 323 22.36 -0.77 -21.82
N ASP A 324 22.22 0.22 -22.69
CA ASP A 324 22.25 1.63 -22.33
C ASP A 324 20.84 2.18 -22.56
N TYR A 325 20.11 2.41 -21.49
CA TYR A 325 18.74 2.93 -21.52
C TYR A 325 18.73 4.42 -21.20
N THR A 326 17.93 5.14 -21.95
CA THR A 326 17.77 6.59 -21.83
C THR A 326 16.31 6.90 -21.53
N ILE A 327 16.04 7.84 -20.63
CA ILE A 327 14.69 8.35 -20.40
C ILE A 327 14.55 9.66 -21.16
N SER A 328 13.63 9.70 -22.11
CA SER A 328 13.21 10.93 -22.78
C SER A 328 12.17 11.65 -21.94
N LEU A 329 12.40 12.91 -21.64
CA LEU A 329 11.49 13.81 -20.91
C LEU A 329 10.87 14.80 -21.89
N GLU A 330 9.56 14.94 -21.83
CA GLU A 330 8.81 16.01 -22.49
C GLU A 330 8.29 16.98 -21.44
N PHE A 331 8.54 18.28 -21.64
CA PHE A 331 8.05 19.30 -20.73
C PHE A 331 6.72 19.88 -21.23
N ASP A 332 5.90 20.35 -20.29
CA ASP A 332 4.74 21.17 -20.61
C ASP A 332 5.15 22.51 -21.23
N GLY A 333 4.21 23.29 -21.74
CA GLY A 333 4.53 24.58 -22.42
C GLY A 333 5.29 25.56 -21.54
N ILE A 334 5.01 25.59 -20.23
CA ILE A 334 5.67 26.46 -19.26
C ILE A 334 7.08 25.93 -18.96
N GLY A 335 7.19 24.64 -18.70
CA GLY A 335 8.46 23.96 -18.45
C GLY A 335 9.41 24.04 -19.62
N SER A 336 8.92 23.85 -20.85
CA SER A 336 9.68 23.96 -22.08
C SER A 336 10.32 25.35 -22.25
N SER A 337 9.53 26.40 -22.04
CA SER A 337 10.06 27.79 -22.11
C SER A 337 11.12 28.06 -21.06
N LYS A 338 10.85 27.68 -19.80
CA LYS A 338 11.79 27.87 -18.68
C LYS A 338 13.07 27.07 -18.87
N TRP A 339 12.94 25.81 -19.35
CA TRP A 339 14.07 24.93 -19.60
C TRP A 339 14.94 25.47 -20.75
N GLY A 340 14.32 25.96 -21.85
CA GLY A 340 15.01 26.63 -22.95
C GLY A 340 15.78 27.85 -22.49
N ASP A 341 15.19 28.69 -21.65
CA ASP A 341 15.85 29.88 -21.12
C ASP A 341 17.02 29.53 -20.18
N TYR A 342 16.85 28.51 -19.34
CA TYR A 342 17.91 28.04 -18.45
C TYR A 342 19.08 27.44 -19.23
N THR A 343 18.81 26.51 -20.15
CA THR A 343 19.85 25.86 -20.95
C THR A 343 20.56 26.86 -21.88
N GLY A 344 19.82 27.80 -22.49
CA GLY A 344 20.39 28.85 -23.33
C GLY A 344 21.36 29.78 -22.60
N LYS A 345 21.12 30.07 -21.31
CA LYS A 345 22.01 30.89 -20.46
C LYS A 345 23.20 30.14 -19.89
N ASN A 346 23.18 28.82 -19.91
CA ASN A 346 24.18 27.99 -19.26
C ASN A 346 24.90 27.01 -20.21
N ILE A 347 25.01 27.36 -21.47
CA ILE A 347 25.76 26.57 -22.48
C ILE A 347 27.21 26.40 -22.02
N GLY A 348 27.73 25.17 -22.11
CA GLY A 348 29.07 24.78 -21.67
C GLY A 348 29.19 24.43 -20.20
N LYS A 349 28.12 24.64 -19.41
CA LYS A 349 28.06 24.21 -18.00
C LYS A 349 27.40 22.85 -17.85
N GLN A 350 27.66 22.18 -16.75
CA GLN A 350 26.99 20.93 -16.45
C GLN A 350 25.74 21.15 -15.60
N VAL A 351 24.71 20.36 -15.90
CA VAL A 351 23.47 20.31 -15.15
C VAL A 351 23.32 18.90 -14.56
N ALA A 352 23.20 18.81 -13.24
CA ALA A 352 22.85 17.58 -12.59
C ALA A 352 21.33 17.39 -12.60
N ILE A 353 20.90 16.26 -13.09
CA ILE A 353 19.51 15.80 -13.00
C ILE A 353 19.43 14.90 -11.77
N THR A 354 18.71 15.34 -10.75
CA THR A 354 18.63 14.63 -9.47
C THR A 354 17.23 14.07 -9.24
N LEU A 355 17.16 12.85 -8.78
CA LEU A 355 15.93 12.21 -8.30
C LEU A 355 16.08 11.92 -6.79
N ASP A 356 15.16 12.42 -5.99
CA ASP A 356 15.19 12.28 -4.53
C ASP A 356 16.56 12.68 -3.89
N SER A 357 17.21 13.69 -4.45
CA SER A 357 18.53 14.19 -4.08
C SER A 357 19.72 13.33 -4.55
N GLU A 358 19.51 12.22 -5.22
CA GLU A 358 20.57 11.47 -5.90
C GLU A 358 20.77 12.00 -7.32
N VAL A 359 22.01 12.16 -7.73
CA VAL A 359 22.35 12.59 -9.09
C VAL A 359 22.28 11.37 -10.01
N LEU A 360 21.30 11.38 -10.93
CA LEU A 360 21.16 10.33 -11.95
C LEU A 360 22.20 10.50 -13.05
N THR A 361 22.30 11.74 -13.55
CA THR A 361 23.25 12.12 -14.63
C THR A 361 23.59 13.60 -14.52
N TYR A 362 24.72 14.00 -15.11
CA TYR A 362 25.19 15.39 -15.07
C TYR A 362 25.83 15.83 -16.42
N PRO A 363 25.03 15.85 -17.50
CA PRO A 363 25.50 16.19 -18.83
C PRO A 363 25.95 17.66 -18.92
N VAL A 364 26.83 17.94 -19.91
CA VAL A 364 27.16 19.31 -20.32
C VAL A 364 26.08 19.83 -21.26
N ILE A 365 25.57 21.02 -21.01
CA ILE A 365 24.62 21.71 -21.89
C ILE A 365 25.36 22.15 -23.16
N GLN A 366 25.03 21.55 -24.28
CA GLN A 366 25.67 21.85 -25.56
C GLN A 366 24.97 22.98 -26.33
N SER A 367 23.68 23.10 -26.18
CA SER A 367 22.85 24.11 -26.86
C SER A 367 21.59 24.41 -26.04
N ARG A 368 20.83 25.42 -26.45
CA ARG A 368 19.48 25.67 -25.94
C ARG A 368 18.61 24.45 -26.24
N ILE A 369 17.89 23.96 -25.22
CA ILE A 369 17.03 22.78 -25.30
C ILE A 369 15.59 23.21 -25.03
N ASP A 370 14.76 23.22 -26.06
CA ASP A 370 13.33 23.52 -25.95
C ASP A 370 12.52 22.20 -26.07
N GLY A 371 11.64 21.95 -25.15
CA GLY A 371 10.62 20.88 -25.22
C GLY A 371 11.03 19.52 -24.72
N THR A 372 12.12 18.94 -25.19
CA THR A 372 12.52 17.57 -24.81
C THR A 372 13.93 17.53 -24.25
N SER A 373 14.14 16.68 -23.25
CA SER A 373 15.45 16.42 -22.67
C SER A 373 15.65 14.92 -22.45
N GLN A 374 16.89 14.46 -22.26
CA GLN A 374 17.18 13.05 -22.07
C GLN A 374 18.01 12.85 -20.80
N ILE A 375 17.64 11.83 -20.03
CA ILE A 375 18.42 11.33 -18.89
C ILE A 375 19.12 10.05 -19.34
N THR A 376 20.44 10.05 -19.38
CA THR A 376 21.27 8.91 -19.80
C THR A 376 21.90 8.22 -18.59
N GLY A 377 22.43 7.00 -18.79
CA GLY A 377 23.22 6.29 -17.78
C GLY A 377 22.43 5.27 -16.96
N PHE A 378 21.40 4.66 -17.55
CA PHE A 378 20.71 3.51 -16.96
C PHE A 378 21.22 2.23 -17.62
N ASP A 379 21.87 1.37 -16.83
CA ASP A 379 22.39 0.08 -17.27
C ASP A 379 21.28 -1.00 -17.34
N ASP A 380 20.12 -0.74 -16.75
CA ASP A 380 19.00 -1.67 -16.64
C ASP A 380 17.67 -1.02 -17.06
N TYR A 381 16.95 -1.72 -17.96
CA TYR A 381 15.61 -1.32 -18.41
C TYR A 381 14.61 -1.15 -17.26
N GLN A 382 14.69 -2.03 -16.27
CA GLN A 382 13.76 -2.08 -15.17
C GLN A 382 13.88 -0.81 -14.30
N THR A 383 15.11 -0.40 -13.99
CA THR A 383 15.40 0.82 -13.25
C THR A 383 14.93 2.06 -14.03
N ALA A 384 15.23 2.14 -15.32
CA ALA A 384 14.75 3.22 -16.18
C ALA A 384 13.22 3.27 -16.25
N SER A 385 12.57 2.11 -16.37
CA SER A 385 11.11 1.99 -16.40
C SER A 385 10.47 2.44 -15.07
N ASN A 386 11.03 2.04 -13.93
CA ASN A 386 10.53 2.45 -12.62
C ASN A 386 10.62 3.97 -12.42
N VAL A 387 11.74 4.58 -12.81
CA VAL A 387 11.90 6.03 -12.78
C VAL A 387 10.88 6.71 -13.69
N THR A 388 10.69 6.21 -14.89
CA THR A 388 9.71 6.74 -15.86
C THR A 388 8.28 6.66 -15.31
N ILE A 389 7.89 5.52 -14.74
CA ILE A 389 6.59 5.34 -14.09
C ILE A 389 6.43 6.34 -12.94
N ALA A 390 7.47 6.50 -12.12
CA ALA A 390 7.43 7.41 -10.99
C ALA A 390 7.27 8.88 -11.45
N LEU A 391 7.97 9.29 -12.51
CA LEU A 391 7.86 10.64 -13.06
C LEU A 391 6.48 10.92 -13.66
N ASN A 392 5.93 9.99 -14.45
CA ASN A 392 4.62 10.14 -15.09
C ASN A 392 3.46 10.17 -14.10
N ASN A 393 3.59 9.50 -12.94
CA ASN A 393 2.55 9.43 -11.91
C ASN A 393 2.72 10.47 -10.79
N GLY A 394 3.78 11.28 -10.84
CA GLY A 394 4.04 12.39 -9.93
C GLY A 394 4.81 12.00 -8.66
N LYS A 395 5.29 13.06 -7.97
CA LYS A 395 6.07 12.92 -6.72
C LYS A 395 5.16 12.71 -5.51
N PHE A 396 5.70 12.08 -4.47
CA PHE A 396 5.04 12.01 -3.18
C PHE A 396 5.03 13.36 -2.46
N ASN A 397 3.88 13.73 -1.93
CA ASN A 397 3.72 14.92 -1.09
C ASN A 397 4.27 14.71 0.33
N LEU A 398 4.48 13.45 0.71
CA LEU A 398 4.95 13.02 2.02
C LEU A 398 5.92 11.85 1.83
N PRO A 399 7.20 11.97 2.23
CA PRO A 399 8.14 10.87 2.13
C PRO A 399 7.68 9.65 2.92
N LEU A 400 7.80 8.46 2.35
CA LEU A 400 7.37 7.20 2.95
C LEU A 400 8.57 6.30 3.25
N GLN A 401 8.40 5.38 4.20
CA GLN A 401 9.32 4.27 4.47
C GLN A 401 8.55 2.99 4.67
N ILE A 402 9.18 1.86 4.39
CA ILE A 402 8.63 0.54 4.69
C ILE A 402 8.86 0.25 6.18
N ASP A 403 7.77 0.06 6.92
CA ASP A 403 7.82 -0.36 8.33
C ASP A 403 7.91 -1.87 8.46
N SER A 404 7.16 -2.57 7.62
CA SER A 404 7.15 -4.02 7.57
C SER A 404 6.82 -4.54 6.19
N GLU A 405 7.42 -5.66 5.86
CA GLU A 405 7.15 -6.45 4.68
C GLU A 405 6.72 -7.84 5.11
N HIS A 406 5.62 -8.32 4.53
CA HIS A 406 5.14 -9.68 4.73
C HIS A 406 5.00 -10.37 3.38
N LYS A 407 5.72 -11.49 3.19
CA LYS A 407 5.67 -12.30 1.98
C LYS A 407 4.96 -13.61 2.24
N THR A 408 3.99 -13.93 1.39
CA THR A 408 3.31 -15.21 1.38
C THR A 408 3.61 -15.94 0.08
N GLY A 409 4.29 -17.08 0.17
CA GLY A 409 4.59 -17.88 -1.02
C GLY A 409 3.31 -18.48 -1.63
N PRO A 410 3.20 -18.58 -2.98
CA PRO A 410 2.04 -19.15 -3.67
C PRO A 410 1.73 -20.59 -3.25
N GLU A 411 2.76 -21.41 -3.02
CA GLU A 411 2.61 -22.80 -2.55
C GLU A 411 1.92 -22.91 -1.20
N LEU A 412 2.14 -21.94 -0.31
CA LEU A 412 1.48 -21.87 0.99
C LEU A 412 -0.01 -21.54 0.82
N GLY A 413 -0.35 -20.62 -0.09
CA GLY A 413 -1.71 -20.24 -0.41
C GLY A 413 -2.53 -21.42 -0.96
N GLU A 414 -2.01 -22.14 -1.96
CA GLU A 414 -2.68 -23.31 -2.52
C GLU A 414 -2.94 -24.39 -1.48
N LYS A 415 -1.96 -24.67 -0.63
CA LYS A 415 -2.11 -25.64 0.47
C LYS A 415 -3.17 -25.19 1.47
N MET A 416 -3.22 -23.91 1.83
CA MET A 416 -4.23 -23.36 2.75
C MET A 416 -5.63 -23.40 2.15
N ILE A 417 -5.80 -23.10 0.85
CA ILE A 417 -7.07 -23.26 0.14
C ILE A 417 -7.54 -24.71 0.20
N SER A 418 -6.67 -25.65 -0.16
CA SER A 418 -7.00 -27.08 -0.17
C SER A 418 -7.44 -27.57 1.21
N LEU A 419 -6.66 -27.27 2.25
CA LEU A 419 -7.01 -27.64 3.64
C LEU A 419 -8.30 -26.97 4.12
N GLY A 420 -8.50 -25.68 3.78
CA GLY A 420 -9.71 -24.92 4.11
C GLY A 420 -10.96 -25.53 3.45
N LEU A 421 -10.88 -25.89 2.15
CA LEU A 421 -11.97 -26.55 1.44
C LEU A 421 -12.29 -27.94 2.01
N ILE A 422 -11.27 -28.74 2.32
CA ILE A 422 -11.47 -30.06 2.96
C ILE A 422 -12.16 -29.89 4.31
N ALA A 423 -11.70 -28.97 5.17
CA ALA A 423 -12.31 -28.70 6.46
C ALA A 423 -13.76 -28.22 6.33
N PHE A 424 -14.03 -27.36 5.33
CA PHE A 424 -15.37 -26.87 5.02
C PHE A 424 -16.34 -28.01 4.63
N PHE A 425 -15.95 -28.88 3.69
CA PHE A 425 -16.80 -29.98 3.26
C PHE A 425 -17.01 -31.03 4.37
N ILE A 426 -15.99 -31.32 5.17
CA ILE A 426 -16.11 -32.18 6.32
C ILE A 426 -17.08 -31.56 7.34
N GLY A 427 -16.92 -30.28 7.65
CA GLY A 427 -17.78 -29.55 8.58
C GLY A 427 -19.26 -29.59 8.17
N ILE A 428 -19.56 -29.23 6.92
CA ILE A 428 -20.93 -29.31 6.36
C ILE A 428 -21.46 -30.74 6.43
N GLY A 429 -20.67 -31.73 6.03
CA GLY A 429 -21.06 -33.13 6.05
C GLY A 429 -21.44 -33.60 7.45
N CYS A 430 -20.62 -33.29 8.44
CA CYS A 430 -20.91 -33.64 9.84
C CYS A 430 -22.22 -32.97 10.34
N VAL A 431 -22.41 -31.71 10.03
CA VAL A 431 -23.62 -30.95 10.40
C VAL A 431 -24.87 -31.54 9.74
N ILE A 432 -24.82 -31.82 8.43
CA ILE A 432 -25.94 -32.43 7.70
C ILE A 432 -26.30 -33.82 8.29
N ILE A 433 -25.30 -34.67 8.54
CA ILE A 433 -25.49 -35.99 9.13
C ILE A 433 -26.13 -35.86 10.51
N PHE A 434 -25.62 -34.98 11.36
CA PHE A 434 -26.17 -34.72 12.69
C PHE A 434 -27.63 -34.30 12.62
N MET A 435 -27.96 -33.33 11.74
CA MET A 435 -29.32 -32.81 11.59
C MET A 435 -30.29 -33.87 11.08
N ILE A 436 -29.92 -34.72 10.14
CA ILE A 436 -30.76 -35.79 9.62
C ILE A 436 -31.00 -36.85 10.69
N ILE A 437 -29.97 -37.26 11.44
CA ILE A 437 -30.09 -38.28 12.50
C ILE A 437 -30.98 -37.76 13.62
N TYR A 438 -30.81 -36.53 14.09
CA TYR A 438 -31.49 -36.00 15.27
C TYR A 438 -32.88 -35.47 14.96
N TYR A 439 -33.07 -34.71 13.83
CA TYR A 439 -34.32 -34.06 13.46
C TYR A 439 -35.06 -34.76 12.30
N ARG A 440 -34.53 -35.84 11.77
CA ARG A 440 -35.14 -36.67 10.72
C ARG A 440 -35.58 -35.82 9.49
N VAL A 441 -36.89 -35.78 9.19
CA VAL A 441 -37.43 -35.04 8.04
C VAL A 441 -37.22 -33.53 8.18
N SER A 442 -37.38 -32.98 9.38
CA SER A 442 -37.09 -31.58 9.64
C SER A 442 -35.59 -31.29 9.49
N GLY A 443 -34.72 -32.23 9.84
CA GLY A 443 -33.30 -32.15 9.58
C GLY A 443 -32.96 -32.10 8.09
N LEU A 444 -33.67 -32.82 7.23
CA LEU A 444 -33.52 -32.72 5.77
C LEU A 444 -33.89 -31.33 5.23
N ILE A 445 -34.95 -30.73 5.79
CA ILE A 445 -35.35 -29.36 5.42
C ILE A 445 -34.28 -28.36 5.84
N ALA A 446 -33.75 -28.48 7.06
CA ALA A 446 -32.66 -27.62 7.53
C ALA A 446 -31.38 -27.80 6.70
N SER A 447 -31.04 -29.03 6.32
CA SER A 447 -29.90 -29.32 5.44
C SER A 447 -30.04 -28.69 4.05
N THR A 448 -31.26 -28.72 3.49
CA THR A 448 -31.56 -28.04 2.23
C THR A 448 -31.41 -26.51 2.37
N ALA A 449 -31.91 -25.95 3.46
CA ALA A 449 -31.77 -24.52 3.76
C ALA A 449 -30.28 -24.12 3.98
N LEU A 450 -29.48 -25.01 4.58
CA LEU A 450 -28.03 -24.81 4.74
C LEU A 450 -27.32 -24.74 3.39
N LEU A 451 -27.62 -25.63 2.47
CA LEU A 451 -27.05 -25.60 1.11
C LEU A 451 -27.44 -24.33 0.36
N ILE A 452 -28.70 -23.90 0.49
CA ILE A 452 -29.16 -22.62 -0.07
C ILE A 452 -28.44 -21.45 0.59
N ASN A 453 -28.21 -21.50 1.90
CA ASN A 453 -27.45 -20.47 2.63
C ASN A 453 -26.04 -20.32 2.08
N VAL A 454 -25.30 -21.41 1.92
CA VAL A 454 -23.95 -21.40 1.35
C VAL A 454 -23.92 -20.80 -0.04
N LEU A 455 -24.89 -21.19 -0.90
CA LEU A 455 -24.99 -20.69 -2.26
C LEU A 455 -25.28 -19.17 -2.29
N LEU A 456 -26.21 -18.70 -1.45
CA LEU A 456 -26.53 -17.26 -1.36
C LEU A 456 -25.36 -16.46 -0.80
N MET A 457 -24.64 -17.01 0.18
CA MET A 457 -23.48 -16.37 0.77
C MET A 457 -22.34 -16.20 -0.26
N CYS A 458 -22.01 -17.25 -1.01
CA CYS A 458 -21.06 -17.12 -2.13
C CYS A 458 -21.49 -16.05 -3.12
N SER A 459 -22.78 -15.97 -3.44
CA SER A 459 -23.30 -15.00 -4.40
C SER A 459 -23.26 -13.57 -3.88
N ILE A 460 -23.50 -13.35 -2.59
CA ILE A 460 -23.35 -12.02 -1.98
C ILE A 460 -21.89 -11.59 -1.98
N LEU A 461 -20.96 -12.51 -1.67
CA LEU A 461 -19.53 -12.20 -1.70
C LEU A 461 -19.07 -11.85 -3.12
N SER A 462 -19.56 -12.58 -4.14
CA SER A 462 -19.33 -12.26 -5.55
C SER A 462 -19.90 -10.88 -5.92
N LEU A 463 -21.15 -10.61 -5.57
CA LEU A 463 -21.81 -9.33 -5.85
C LEU A 463 -21.06 -8.13 -5.25
N LEU A 464 -20.48 -8.31 -4.07
CA LEU A 464 -19.71 -7.29 -3.36
C LEU A 464 -18.28 -7.18 -3.88
N GLY A 465 -17.82 -8.05 -4.78
CA GLY A 465 -16.41 -8.15 -5.16
C GLY A 465 -15.50 -8.38 -3.95
N ALA A 466 -15.96 -9.19 -2.98
CA ALA A 466 -15.30 -9.35 -1.71
C ALA A 466 -14.01 -10.17 -1.85
N THR A 467 -12.97 -9.76 -1.11
CA THR A 467 -11.71 -10.49 -1.05
C THR A 467 -11.82 -11.63 -0.03
N LEU A 468 -11.73 -12.88 -0.49
CA LEU A 468 -11.70 -14.06 0.35
C LEU A 468 -10.29 -14.26 0.91
N THR A 469 -10.15 -14.12 2.22
CA THR A 469 -8.88 -14.30 2.97
C THR A 469 -8.93 -15.60 3.78
N LEU A 470 -7.79 -16.05 4.34
CA LEU A 470 -7.77 -17.23 5.21
C LEU A 470 -8.71 -17.10 6.43
N PRO A 471 -8.72 -15.97 7.18
CA PRO A 471 -9.76 -15.72 8.18
C PRO A 471 -11.18 -15.65 7.58
N GLY A 472 -11.33 -15.20 6.33
CA GLY A 472 -12.61 -15.22 5.63
C GLY A 472 -13.15 -16.63 5.42
N ILE A 473 -12.30 -17.61 5.06
CA ILE A 473 -12.67 -19.03 5.01
C ILE A 473 -13.10 -19.53 6.40
N ALA A 474 -12.39 -19.16 7.46
CA ALA A 474 -12.78 -19.50 8.82
C ALA A 474 -14.16 -18.91 9.19
N GLY A 475 -14.43 -17.64 8.80
CA GLY A 475 -15.75 -17.02 8.93
C GLY A 475 -16.83 -17.78 8.16
N PHE A 476 -16.49 -18.26 6.98
CA PHE A 476 -17.39 -19.07 6.15
C PHE A 476 -17.78 -20.39 6.88
N ILE A 477 -16.82 -21.11 7.45
CA ILE A 477 -17.06 -22.33 8.22
C ILE A 477 -17.89 -22.02 9.47
N LEU A 478 -17.58 -20.95 10.18
CA LEU A 478 -18.31 -20.52 11.38
C LEU A 478 -19.79 -20.23 11.08
N THR A 479 -20.07 -19.53 9.97
CA THR A 479 -21.45 -19.18 9.60
C THR A 479 -22.29 -20.39 9.23
N VAL A 480 -21.71 -21.49 8.76
CA VAL A 480 -22.40 -22.78 8.57
C VAL A 480 -22.95 -23.30 9.90
N GLY A 481 -22.17 -23.21 10.97
CA GLY A 481 -22.62 -23.57 12.33
C GLY A 481 -23.77 -22.69 12.82
N ILE A 482 -23.61 -21.36 12.69
CA ILE A 482 -24.63 -20.37 13.08
C ILE A 482 -25.94 -20.55 12.29
N ALA A 483 -25.85 -20.87 10.99
CA ALA A 483 -27.02 -21.08 10.14
C ALA A 483 -27.89 -22.26 10.60
N VAL A 484 -27.27 -23.30 11.14
CA VAL A 484 -27.98 -24.47 11.65
C VAL A 484 -28.60 -24.19 13.02
N ASP A 485 -27.95 -23.41 13.88
CA ASP A 485 -28.43 -23.07 15.21
C ASP A 485 -29.82 -22.40 15.18
N ALA A 486 -30.03 -21.47 14.26
CA ALA A 486 -31.34 -20.84 14.05
C ALA A 486 -32.45 -21.90 13.77
N ASN A 487 -32.16 -22.93 12.96
CA ASN A 487 -33.10 -24.01 12.66
C ASN A 487 -33.37 -24.90 13.89
N VAL A 488 -32.33 -25.16 14.68
CA VAL A 488 -32.45 -25.94 15.94
C VAL A 488 -33.39 -25.21 16.91
N ILE A 489 -33.21 -23.90 17.10
CA ILE A 489 -34.09 -23.10 17.97
C ILE A 489 -35.54 -23.19 17.50
N ILE A 490 -35.81 -23.06 16.20
CA ILE A 490 -37.14 -23.16 15.61
C ILE A 490 -37.73 -24.57 15.89
N PHE A 491 -36.97 -25.61 15.62
CA PHE A 491 -37.46 -26.99 15.78
C PHE A 491 -37.74 -27.36 17.25
N GLU A 492 -36.92 -26.92 18.16
CA GLU A 492 -37.21 -27.16 19.60
C GLU A 492 -38.44 -26.37 20.06
N ARG A 493 -38.69 -25.16 19.56
CA ARG A 493 -39.93 -24.43 19.83
C ARG A 493 -41.15 -25.13 19.25
N ILE A 494 -41.05 -25.68 18.04
CA ILE A 494 -42.11 -26.48 17.45
C ILE A 494 -42.38 -27.74 18.30
N LYS A 495 -41.34 -28.44 18.78
CA LYS A 495 -41.49 -29.60 19.70
C LYS A 495 -42.18 -29.22 21.00
N GLU A 496 -41.84 -28.08 21.59
CA GLU A 496 -42.50 -27.58 22.80
C GLU A 496 -44.00 -27.37 22.58
N GLU A 497 -44.42 -26.77 21.45
CA GLU A 497 -45.84 -26.56 21.14
C GLU A 497 -46.58 -27.90 20.86
N LEU A 498 -45.92 -28.81 20.17
CA LEU A 498 -46.45 -30.18 19.96
C LEU A 498 -46.66 -30.93 21.28
N ARG A 499 -45.74 -30.81 22.25
CA ARG A 499 -45.85 -31.42 23.59
C ARG A 499 -47.02 -30.85 24.40
N LYS A 500 -47.44 -29.59 24.13
CA LYS A 500 -48.65 -28.97 24.71
C LYS A 500 -49.96 -29.44 24.07
N GLY A 501 -49.90 -30.31 23.06
CA GLY A 501 -51.05 -30.83 22.37
C GLY A 501 -51.60 -29.96 21.24
N THR A 502 -50.85 -28.93 20.84
CA THR A 502 -51.25 -28.06 19.70
C THR A 502 -51.20 -28.83 18.38
N PRO A 503 -52.15 -28.61 17.43
CA PRO A 503 -52.10 -29.25 16.13
C PRO A 503 -50.81 -28.94 15.37
N PRO A 504 -50.29 -29.84 14.52
CA PRO A 504 -48.99 -29.71 13.86
C PRO A 504 -48.80 -28.40 13.10
N LEU A 505 -49.81 -27.95 12.35
CA LEU A 505 -49.73 -26.70 11.57
C LEU A 505 -49.62 -25.47 12.48
N SER A 506 -50.46 -25.41 13.52
CA SER A 506 -50.43 -24.31 14.49
C SER A 506 -49.12 -24.34 15.33
N SER A 507 -48.57 -25.55 15.62
CA SER A 507 -47.30 -25.68 16.30
C SER A 507 -46.14 -25.15 15.45
N ILE A 508 -46.17 -25.37 14.12
CA ILE A 508 -45.15 -24.79 13.21
C ILE A 508 -45.25 -23.27 13.24
N GLU A 509 -46.47 -22.67 13.02
CA GLU A 509 -46.65 -21.22 13.02
C GLU A 509 -46.17 -20.59 14.35
N ALA A 510 -46.63 -21.13 15.48
CA ALA A 510 -46.26 -20.65 16.82
C ALA A 510 -44.75 -20.80 17.09
N GLY A 511 -44.13 -21.89 16.65
CA GLY A 511 -42.71 -22.16 16.80
C GLY A 511 -41.85 -21.11 16.06
N TYR A 512 -42.20 -20.80 14.79
CA TYR A 512 -41.52 -19.75 14.02
C TYR A 512 -41.70 -18.37 14.63
N ASP A 513 -42.91 -18.01 15.03
CA ASP A 513 -43.22 -16.68 15.55
C ASP A 513 -42.52 -16.41 16.89
N ARG A 514 -42.42 -17.44 17.78
CA ARG A 514 -41.70 -17.31 19.04
C ARG A 514 -40.17 -17.36 18.88
N ALA A 515 -39.66 -18.19 17.97
CA ALA A 515 -38.23 -18.28 17.71
C ALA A 515 -37.69 -17.02 17.04
N PHE A 516 -38.52 -16.31 16.26
CA PHE A 516 -38.11 -15.15 15.48
C PHE A 516 -37.38 -14.08 16.31
N ILE A 517 -37.95 -13.68 17.45
CA ILE A 517 -37.37 -12.63 18.30
C ILE A 517 -36.02 -13.08 18.85
N THR A 518 -35.94 -14.33 19.34
CA THR A 518 -34.68 -14.87 19.90
C THR A 518 -33.58 -14.94 18.84
N ILE A 519 -33.92 -15.38 17.61
CA ILE A 519 -32.97 -15.44 16.49
C ILE A 519 -32.54 -14.04 16.06
N LEU A 520 -33.45 -13.07 16.02
CA LEU A 520 -33.16 -11.70 15.66
C LEU A 520 -32.17 -11.09 16.66
N ASP A 521 -32.45 -11.21 17.97
CA ASP A 521 -31.60 -10.62 19.01
C ASP A 521 -30.16 -11.19 18.97
N ALA A 522 -30.03 -12.52 18.84
CA ALA A 522 -28.72 -13.17 18.75
C ALA A 522 -27.93 -12.75 17.50
N ASN A 523 -28.62 -12.62 16.36
CA ASN A 523 -27.96 -12.26 15.10
C ASN A 523 -27.64 -10.76 15.02
N VAL A 524 -28.46 -9.86 15.60
CA VAL A 524 -28.18 -8.43 15.64
C VAL A 524 -26.90 -8.13 16.42
N THR A 525 -26.69 -8.80 17.57
CA THR A 525 -25.44 -8.62 18.35
C THR A 525 -24.20 -9.08 17.57
N THR A 526 -24.31 -10.19 16.84
CA THR A 526 -23.20 -10.71 16.03
C THR A 526 -22.97 -9.85 14.78
N LEU A 527 -24.02 -9.32 14.14
CA LEU A 527 -23.90 -8.33 13.06
C LEU A 527 -23.23 -7.04 13.49
N LEU A 528 -23.55 -6.55 14.69
CA LEU A 528 -22.88 -5.38 15.26
C LEU A 528 -21.38 -5.62 15.44
N THR A 529 -21.01 -6.81 15.93
CA THR A 529 -19.61 -7.23 16.06
C THR A 529 -18.93 -7.29 14.68
N ALA A 530 -19.58 -7.89 13.68
CA ALA A 530 -19.07 -7.92 12.31
C ALA A 530 -18.87 -6.51 11.73
N PHE A 531 -19.81 -5.59 12.00
CA PHE A 531 -19.70 -4.19 11.57
C PHE A 531 -18.50 -3.49 12.22
N ILE A 532 -18.27 -3.69 13.52
CA ILE A 532 -17.11 -3.14 14.23
C ILE A 532 -15.80 -3.70 13.63
N LEU A 533 -15.73 -5.01 13.42
CA LEU A 533 -14.56 -5.66 12.81
C LEU A 533 -14.31 -5.16 11.37
N TYR A 534 -15.35 -4.90 10.62
CA TYR A 534 -15.24 -4.31 9.28
C TYR A 534 -14.70 -2.88 9.32
N SER A 535 -15.20 -2.06 10.27
CA SER A 535 -14.85 -0.64 10.38
C SER A 535 -13.42 -0.41 10.87
N PHE A 536 -12.96 -1.22 11.84
CA PHE A 536 -11.67 -1.04 12.50
C PHE A 536 -10.63 -2.11 12.13
N GLY A 537 -11.03 -3.18 11.45
CA GLY A 537 -10.14 -4.27 11.06
C GLY A 537 -9.21 -3.92 9.89
N THR A 538 -8.08 -4.60 9.81
CA THR A 538 -7.16 -4.60 8.65
C THR A 538 -7.57 -5.64 7.61
N GLY A 539 -6.88 -5.72 6.47
CA GLY A 539 -7.22 -6.56 5.31
C GLY A 539 -7.82 -7.94 5.62
N PRO A 540 -7.08 -8.86 6.28
CA PRO A 540 -7.59 -10.20 6.60
C PRO A 540 -8.81 -10.20 7.55
N ILE A 541 -8.84 -9.28 8.53
CA ILE A 541 -9.95 -9.16 9.49
C ILE A 541 -11.20 -8.60 8.79
N LYS A 542 -11.06 -7.70 7.83
CA LYS A 542 -12.19 -7.21 7.02
C LYS A 542 -12.81 -8.33 6.19
N GLY A 543 -11.99 -9.20 5.59
CA GLY A 543 -12.47 -10.38 4.88
C GLY A 543 -13.33 -11.29 5.78
N PHE A 544 -12.85 -11.58 6.99
CA PHE A 544 -13.64 -12.30 7.99
C PHE A 544 -14.95 -11.60 8.36
N ALA A 545 -14.91 -10.28 8.58
CA ALA A 545 -16.10 -9.52 8.96
C ALA A 545 -17.18 -9.51 7.85
N ILE A 546 -16.78 -9.39 6.58
CA ILE A 546 -17.69 -9.44 5.44
C ILE A 546 -18.32 -10.82 5.32
N THR A 547 -17.54 -11.91 5.40
CA THR A 547 -18.06 -13.28 5.32
C THR A 547 -19.01 -13.58 6.47
N LEU A 548 -18.67 -13.18 7.69
CA LEU A 548 -19.52 -13.33 8.86
C LEU A 548 -20.84 -12.56 8.71
N GLY A 549 -20.79 -11.28 8.32
CA GLY A 549 -21.98 -10.45 8.14
C GLY A 549 -22.89 -10.97 7.03
N ALA A 550 -22.34 -11.30 5.86
CA ALA A 550 -23.08 -11.89 4.75
C ALA A 550 -23.72 -13.23 5.16
N GLY A 551 -22.96 -14.08 5.85
CA GLY A 551 -23.46 -15.38 6.32
C GLY A 551 -24.62 -15.27 7.29
N ILE A 552 -24.56 -14.34 8.25
CA ILE A 552 -25.66 -14.09 9.19
C ILE A 552 -26.93 -13.62 8.46
N LEU A 553 -26.81 -12.68 7.53
CA LEU A 553 -27.97 -12.21 6.76
C LEU A 553 -28.60 -13.34 5.94
N CYS A 554 -27.76 -14.17 5.28
CA CYS A 554 -28.23 -15.34 4.55
C CYS A 554 -28.90 -16.37 5.49
N SER A 555 -28.30 -16.62 6.67
CA SER A 555 -28.82 -17.60 7.63
C SER A 555 -30.18 -17.18 8.17
N MET A 556 -30.38 -15.92 8.50
CA MET A 556 -31.69 -15.38 8.89
C MET A 556 -32.74 -15.57 7.79
N PHE A 557 -32.39 -15.24 6.55
CA PHE A 557 -33.29 -15.41 5.42
C PHE A 557 -33.64 -16.90 5.21
N THR A 558 -32.66 -17.79 5.20
CA THR A 558 -32.87 -19.20 4.93
C THR A 558 -33.62 -19.90 6.08
N ALA A 559 -33.24 -19.66 7.33
CA ALA A 559 -33.88 -20.26 8.48
C ALA A 559 -35.32 -19.78 8.72
N ILE A 560 -35.59 -18.47 8.53
CA ILE A 560 -36.91 -17.91 8.82
C ILE A 560 -37.85 -18.00 7.61
N TYR A 561 -37.33 -17.69 6.41
CA TYR A 561 -38.19 -17.54 5.23
C TYR A 561 -38.24 -18.82 4.39
N VAL A 562 -37.09 -19.41 4.06
CA VAL A 562 -36.98 -20.59 3.19
C VAL A 562 -37.56 -21.81 3.89
N THR A 563 -37.11 -22.13 5.11
CA THR A 563 -37.61 -23.32 5.83
C THR A 563 -39.11 -23.22 6.16
N ARG A 564 -39.57 -22.03 6.56
CA ARG A 564 -41.03 -21.79 6.79
C ARG A 564 -41.85 -22.06 5.52
N THR A 565 -41.35 -21.70 4.35
CA THR A 565 -42.01 -21.93 3.07
C THR A 565 -42.03 -23.40 2.70
N ILE A 566 -40.92 -24.12 2.90
CA ILE A 566 -40.84 -25.57 2.65
C ILE A 566 -41.80 -26.32 3.59
N PHE A 567 -41.79 -26.02 4.89
CA PHE A 567 -42.73 -26.63 5.86
C PHE A 567 -44.18 -26.33 5.46
N GLY A 568 -44.50 -25.08 5.13
CA GLY A 568 -45.83 -24.71 4.68
C GLY A 568 -46.27 -25.55 3.48
N THR A 569 -45.41 -25.68 2.47
CA THR A 569 -45.73 -26.46 1.24
C THR A 569 -45.93 -27.93 1.52
N LEU A 570 -45.04 -28.57 2.33
CA LEU A 570 -45.13 -29.98 2.67
C LEU A 570 -46.43 -30.32 3.46
N TYR A 571 -46.82 -29.44 4.38
CA TYR A 571 -48.00 -29.69 5.22
C TYR A 571 -49.32 -29.29 4.54
N TYR A 572 -49.32 -28.39 3.58
CA TYR A 572 -50.49 -28.08 2.75
C TYR A 572 -50.76 -29.10 1.64
N SER A 573 -49.72 -29.85 1.19
CA SER A 573 -49.83 -30.82 0.09
C SER A 573 -50.25 -32.25 0.48
N LYS A 574 -50.86 -32.48 1.66
CA LYS A 574 -51.35 -33.81 2.15
C LYS A 574 -50.26 -34.84 2.55
N PHE A 575 -49.04 -34.40 2.88
CA PHE A 575 -48.02 -35.30 3.47
C PHE A 575 -48.20 -35.48 5.01
N PRO A 576 -47.51 -36.38 5.64
CA PRO A 576 -48.02 -37.29 6.68
C PRO A 576 -48.64 -36.60 7.90
N LYS A 577 -49.69 -37.25 8.48
CA LYS A 577 -50.45 -36.81 9.67
C LYS A 577 -49.59 -36.63 10.95
N LYS A 578 -48.32 -37.00 10.97
CA LYS A 578 -47.40 -36.82 12.11
C LYS A 578 -46.20 -36.04 11.65
N LEU A 579 -45.88 -34.96 12.36
CA LEU A 579 -44.66 -34.18 12.18
C LEU A 579 -43.49 -35.07 12.63
N SER A 580 -42.53 -35.26 11.76
CA SER A 580 -41.29 -35.99 12.09
C SER A 580 -40.17 -34.96 12.40
N ILE A 581 -40.09 -34.59 13.68
CA ILE A 581 -39.07 -33.69 14.26
C ILE A 581 -38.32 -34.43 15.35
#